data_607b277cb9163d0b2685ab85ae81e124
#
_entry.id   607b277cb9163d0b2685ab85ae81e124
#
_cell.length_a   1.000
_cell.length_b   1.000
_cell.length_c   1.000
_cell.angle_alpha   90.00
_cell.angle_beta   90.00
_cell.angle_gamma   90.00
#
_symmetry.space_group_name_H-M   'P 1'
#
loop_
_entity.id
_entity.type
_entity.pdbx_description
1 polymer ?
#
loop_
_entity_poly.entity_id
_entity_poly.type
_entity_poly.pdbx_seq_one_letter_code
_entity_poly.pdbx_strand_id
1 'polypeptide(L)'
;MKKKNIYNWTMLLAMALLMMAAGTACDQNKNNKQASEPTVEQTEMTEVDMEALAKVMPKYSSASGFSEGLAAVCDKETELYGFIDKKGNEVIPCQYYYISTDFNEGIAVVYKSSEEWSLIDKKGQEIASFDNQFRPGFNDGFHDGMMAILNFDDDKEGYIDKTGNVVIPAELDMKMCNGPISTNFSDGLRRWYDYSSQKSIFIDKTGKKIFECEGEAEDFSEGLAAVRKCFTLDNDDFECRIGFVDKTGSEVIPFTFTHAGHFVDGLCWAETENTCGFINREGKFELTGDYKTLVLDEGIECGNYPLCPTFSEGLAWVCNKDGKFGYIDKTGKVVIPFRYESHYDEDSELFVTIPCYDFHGGLARICDKATEKYGFIDREGNEVFPCQFESAEDMSEGLAIVERDGQYGFIDAKGNCTFDMSK
;
A
#
# COMPACT_ATOMS: atom_id res chain seq x y z
N MET A 1 15.33 12.96 36.01
CA MET A 1 14.35 13.70 35.21
C MET A 1 14.83 13.72 33.77
N LYS A 2 14.23 12.96 32.93
CA LYS A 2 14.15 12.92 31.47
C LYS A 2 13.90 11.45 31.05
N LYS A 3 12.66 11.02 31.27
CA LYS A 3 12.10 9.80 30.64
C LYS A 3 10.82 10.27 29.97
N LYS A 4 10.95 10.78 28.78
CA LYS A 4 9.83 11.04 27.85
C LYS A 4 10.49 11.23 26.48
N ASN A 5 10.54 10.21 25.65
CA ASN A 5 10.66 10.31 24.19
C ASN A 5 10.91 8.97 23.47
N ILE A 6 10.66 7.83 24.14
CA ILE A 6 10.83 6.51 23.47
C ILE A 6 9.49 5.98 22.92
N TYR A 7 8.35 6.51 23.38
CA TYR A 7 7.03 5.98 22.99
C TYR A 7 6.48 6.48 21.64
N ASN A 8 7.01 7.57 21.09
CA ASN A 8 6.47 8.13 19.83
C ASN A 8 7.00 7.46 18.56
N TRP A 9 8.12 6.73 18.60
CA TRP A 9 8.71 6.12 17.41
C TRP A 9 8.09 4.76 17.03
N THR A 10 7.66 4.00 18.02
CA THR A 10 7.00 2.71 17.77
C THR A 10 5.57 2.86 17.25
N MET A 11 4.88 3.96 17.56
CA MET A 11 3.55 4.23 17.00
C MET A 11 3.60 4.74 15.56
N LEU A 12 4.61 5.51 15.18
CA LEU A 12 4.79 5.95 13.79
C LEU A 12 5.13 4.78 12.85
N LEU A 13 5.84 3.75 13.32
CA LEU A 13 6.06 2.53 12.54
C LEU A 13 4.78 1.72 12.32
N ALA A 14 3.90 1.66 13.33
CA ALA A 14 2.61 0.96 13.19
C ALA A 14 1.65 1.68 12.23
N MET A 15 1.73 3.01 12.13
CA MET A 15 0.92 3.79 11.18
C MET A 15 1.37 3.63 9.73
N ALA A 16 2.68 3.52 9.49
CA ALA A 16 3.21 3.26 8.15
C ALA A 16 2.77 1.87 7.62
N LEU A 17 2.76 0.85 8.48
CA LEU A 17 2.34 -0.51 8.13
C LEU A 17 0.85 -0.62 7.77
N LEU A 18 -0.02 0.22 8.30
CA LEU A 18 -1.47 0.20 7.99
C LEU A 18 -1.83 0.91 6.66
N MET A 19 -1.00 1.82 6.18
CA MET A 19 -1.27 2.55 4.91
C MET A 19 -0.69 1.84 3.66
N MET A 20 0.19 0.85 3.82
CA MET A 20 0.85 0.19 2.69
C MET A 20 0.11 -1.01 2.11
N ALA A 21 -0.92 -1.53 2.79
CA ALA A 21 -1.75 -2.61 2.24
C ALA A 21 -2.61 -2.18 1.03
N ALA A 22 -2.73 -0.88 0.75
CA ALA A 22 -3.56 -0.36 -0.35
C ALA A 22 -2.80 -0.08 -1.66
N GLY A 23 -1.47 -0.26 -1.70
CA GLY A 23 -0.64 0.23 -2.82
C GLY A 23 -0.04 -0.81 -3.77
N THR A 24 -0.14 -2.10 -3.49
CA THR A 24 0.64 -3.11 -4.24
C THR A 24 -0.13 -3.97 -5.25
N ALA A 25 -1.31 -3.56 -5.68
CA ALA A 25 -2.04 -4.31 -6.70
C ALA A 25 -2.28 -3.48 -7.96
N CYS A 26 -1.26 -3.14 -8.71
CA CYS A 26 -1.47 -2.68 -10.08
C CYS A 26 -0.24 -2.96 -10.96
N ASP A 27 -0.17 -4.16 -11.50
CA ASP A 27 0.50 -4.35 -12.78
C ASP A 27 -0.07 -5.55 -13.54
N GLN A 28 -1.10 -5.31 -14.31
CA GLN A 28 -1.41 -6.12 -15.50
C GLN A 28 -2.07 -5.24 -16.56
N ASN A 29 -1.23 -4.54 -17.31
CA ASN A 29 -1.68 -3.78 -18.47
C ASN A 29 -1.74 -4.67 -19.71
N LYS A 30 -2.91 -4.80 -20.33
CA LYS A 30 -3.07 -5.31 -21.68
C LYS A 30 -3.49 -4.20 -22.62
N ASN A 31 -2.54 -3.51 -23.19
CA ASN A 31 -2.76 -2.68 -24.37
C ASN A 31 -2.71 -3.51 -25.64
N ASN A 32 -3.84 -3.59 -26.33
CA ASN A 32 -3.96 -4.14 -27.67
C ASN A 32 -3.33 -3.20 -28.71
N LYS A 33 -2.07 -3.43 -29.08
CA LYS A 33 -1.52 -3.08 -30.40
C LYS A 33 -0.61 -4.21 -30.85
N GLN A 34 -0.98 -4.83 -31.95
CA GLN A 34 -0.17 -5.83 -32.68
C GLN A 34 1.22 -5.24 -33.00
N ALA A 35 2.23 -5.70 -32.27
CA ALA A 35 3.63 -5.70 -32.65
C ALA A 35 4.30 -6.83 -31.87
N SER A 36 4.90 -7.79 -32.62
CA SER A 36 5.79 -8.88 -32.20
C SER A 36 5.95 -9.14 -30.71
N GLU A 37 5.40 -10.27 -30.25
CA GLU A 37 5.55 -10.80 -28.90
C GLU A 37 7.02 -10.88 -28.47
N PRO A 38 7.40 -10.26 -27.35
CA PRO A 38 8.47 -10.80 -26.54
C PRO A 38 7.84 -11.96 -25.74
N THR A 39 8.45 -13.11 -25.77
CA THR A 39 8.19 -14.26 -24.93
C THR A 39 8.11 -13.79 -23.46
N VAL A 40 6.90 -13.66 -22.94
CA VAL A 40 6.67 -13.53 -21.51
C VAL A 40 7.09 -14.86 -20.91
N GLU A 41 8.18 -14.90 -20.17
CA GLU A 41 8.44 -15.96 -19.20
C GLU A 41 7.20 -16.06 -18.33
N GLN A 42 6.42 -17.11 -18.54
CA GLN A 42 5.39 -17.53 -17.60
C GLN A 42 6.14 -17.79 -16.28
N THR A 43 5.98 -16.90 -15.33
CA THR A 43 6.36 -17.18 -13.95
C THR A 43 5.53 -18.40 -13.57
N GLU A 44 6.16 -19.59 -13.55
CA GLU A 44 5.54 -20.79 -13.01
C GLU A 44 5.09 -20.41 -11.60
N MET A 45 3.78 -20.42 -11.37
CA MET A 45 3.23 -20.31 -10.02
C MET A 45 3.80 -21.49 -9.25
N THR A 46 4.81 -21.24 -8.43
CA THR A 46 5.46 -22.25 -7.62
C THR A 46 4.38 -22.89 -6.76
N GLU A 47 4.25 -24.20 -6.85
CA GLU A 47 3.27 -24.98 -6.10
C GLU A 47 3.49 -24.73 -4.60
N VAL A 48 2.42 -24.34 -3.91
CA VAL A 48 2.42 -24.11 -2.46
C VAL A 48 2.39 -25.44 -1.73
N ASP A 49 3.31 -25.66 -0.77
CA ASP A 49 3.33 -26.81 0.10
C ASP A 49 3.01 -26.39 1.56
N MET A 50 1.71 -26.35 1.89
CA MET A 50 1.22 -25.95 3.21
C MET A 50 1.74 -26.86 4.34
N GLU A 51 1.96 -28.17 4.06
CA GLU A 51 2.50 -29.10 5.06
C GLU A 51 3.96 -28.84 5.35
N ALA A 52 4.74 -28.54 4.32
CA ALA A 52 6.15 -28.15 4.47
C ALA A 52 6.28 -26.81 5.20
N LEU A 53 5.48 -25.81 4.83
CA LEU A 53 5.44 -24.52 5.54
C LEU A 53 5.07 -24.70 7.03
N ALA A 54 4.05 -25.50 7.35
CA ALA A 54 3.67 -25.78 8.73
C ALA A 54 4.81 -26.40 9.57
N LYS A 55 5.69 -27.17 8.95
CA LYS A 55 6.85 -27.76 9.62
C LYS A 55 7.97 -26.77 9.92
N VAL A 56 8.16 -25.77 9.07
CA VAL A 56 9.29 -24.83 9.21
C VAL A 56 8.91 -23.57 9.99
N MET A 57 7.65 -23.12 9.92
CA MET A 57 7.20 -21.89 10.59
C MET A 57 7.52 -21.80 12.07
N PRO A 58 7.46 -22.89 12.88
CA PRO A 58 7.83 -22.83 14.29
C PRO A 58 9.29 -22.42 14.57
N LYS A 59 10.18 -22.48 13.57
CA LYS A 59 11.57 -22.01 13.65
C LYS A 59 11.68 -20.49 13.68
N TYR A 60 10.67 -19.79 13.12
CA TYR A 60 10.75 -18.36 12.91
C TYR A 60 9.91 -17.57 13.93
N SER A 61 10.41 -16.41 14.33
CA SER A 61 9.74 -15.46 15.24
C SER A 61 8.83 -14.49 14.50
N SER A 62 9.11 -14.24 13.23
CA SER A 62 8.28 -13.44 12.34
C SER A 62 8.40 -13.90 10.90
N ALA A 63 7.42 -13.52 10.09
CA ALA A 63 7.46 -13.70 8.65
C ALA A 63 6.73 -12.53 7.97
N SER A 64 7.04 -12.28 6.68
CA SER A 64 6.24 -11.40 5.80
C SER A 64 5.32 -12.21 4.89
N GLY A 65 4.42 -11.53 4.18
CA GLY A 65 3.71 -12.11 3.04
C GLY A 65 4.66 -12.54 1.92
N PHE A 66 4.21 -13.43 1.04
CA PHE A 66 5.01 -13.80 -0.13
C PHE A 66 5.00 -12.68 -1.16
N SER A 67 6.18 -12.29 -1.61
CA SER A 67 6.39 -11.39 -2.73
C SER A 67 7.41 -11.95 -3.68
N GLU A 68 7.05 -12.05 -4.96
CA GLU A 68 7.86 -12.63 -6.04
C GLU A 68 8.38 -14.04 -5.73
N GLY A 69 7.56 -14.82 -5.00
CA GLY A 69 7.83 -16.22 -4.65
C GLY A 69 8.62 -16.43 -3.37
N LEU A 70 9.00 -15.37 -2.66
CA LEU A 70 9.79 -15.43 -1.44
C LEU A 70 9.08 -14.66 -0.30
N ALA A 71 9.23 -15.16 0.93
CA ALA A 71 8.79 -14.49 2.16
C ALA A 71 9.98 -14.28 3.08
N ALA A 72 10.10 -13.08 3.64
CA ALA A 72 11.09 -12.80 4.67
C ALA A 72 10.75 -13.56 5.96
N VAL A 73 11.75 -14.06 6.67
CA VAL A 73 11.59 -14.75 7.95
C VAL A 73 12.71 -14.36 8.91
N CYS A 74 12.41 -14.33 10.21
CA CYS A 74 13.39 -14.10 11.26
C CYS A 74 13.59 -15.37 12.09
N ASP A 75 14.78 -15.90 12.13
CA ASP A 75 15.13 -17.09 12.89
C ASP A 75 15.11 -16.78 14.40
N LYS A 76 14.41 -17.62 15.20
CA LYS A 76 14.23 -17.41 16.66
C LYS A 76 15.50 -17.47 17.48
N GLU A 77 16.49 -18.25 17.02
CA GLU A 77 17.73 -18.50 17.78
C GLU A 77 18.78 -17.43 17.50
N THR A 78 18.90 -17.04 16.22
CA THR A 78 19.91 -16.08 15.78
C THR A 78 19.41 -14.63 15.72
N GLU A 79 18.10 -14.42 15.71
CA GLU A 79 17.46 -13.13 15.49
C GLU A 79 17.84 -12.47 14.13
N LEU A 80 18.34 -13.29 13.20
CA LEU A 80 18.73 -12.84 11.86
C LEU A 80 17.62 -13.18 10.85
N TYR A 81 17.59 -12.39 9.80
CA TYR A 81 16.60 -12.47 8.73
C TYR A 81 17.15 -13.18 7.49
N GLY A 82 16.29 -13.92 6.82
CA GLY A 82 16.51 -14.58 5.55
C GLY A 82 15.21 -14.73 4.77
N PHE A 83 15.18 -15.55 3.74
CA PHE A 83 14.00 -15.75 2.91
C PHE A 83 13.71 -17.24 2.65
N ILE A 84 12.42 -17.59 2.71
CA ILE A 84 11.91 -18.92 2.35
C ILE A 84 11.06 -18.87 1.09
N ASP A 85 10.99 -19.99 0.37
CA ASP A 85 10.05 -20.19 -0.72
C ASP A 85 8.71 -20.80 -0.24
N LYS A 86 7.74 -20.93 -1.15
CA LYS A 86 6.40 -21.50 -0.87
C LYS A 86 6.43 -23.01 -0.54
N LYS A 87 7.58 -23.65 -0.61
CA LYS A 87 7.81 -25.04 -0.17
C LYS A 87 8.53 -25.10 1.18
N GLY A 88 8.75 -23.95 1.83
CA GLY A 88 9.44 -23.85 3.10
C GLY A 88 10.94 -24.04 3.01
N ASN A 89 11.55 -24.03 1.82
CA ASN A 89 12.98 -24.09 1.69
C ASN A 89 13.57 -22.72 1.99
N GLU A 90 14.66 -22.69 2.79
CA GLU A 90 15.46 -21.50 3.01
C GLU A 90 16.30 -21.21 1.76
N VAL A 91 15.81 -20.25 0.92
CA VAL A 91 16.46 -19.88 -0.34
C VAL A 91 17.63 -18.94 -0.06
N ILE A 92 17.42 -18.01 0.87
CA ILE A 92 18.45 -17.09 1.35
C ILE A 92 18.59 -17.32 2.85
N PRO A 93 19.76 -17.79 3.32
CA PRO A 93 19.99 -18.09 4.74
C PRO A 93 19.72 -16.88 5.65
N CYS A 94 19.28 -17.16 6.88
CA CYS A 94 19.11 -16.13 7.90
C CYS A 94 20.48 -15.57 8.32
N GLN A 95 20.89 -14.46 7.72
CA GLN A 95 22.21 -13.83 7.89
C GLN A 95 22.17 -12.32 7.95
N TYR A 96 21.02 -11.69 7.69
CA TYR A 96 20.86 -10.24 7.68
C TYR A 96 20.36 -9.72 9.02
N TYR A 97 20.88 -8.57 9.42
CA TYR A 97 20.44 -7.88 10.63
C TYR A 97 18.99 -7.44 10.58
N TYR A 98 18.52 -6.98 9.39
CA TYR A 98 17.16 -6.54 9.16
C TYR A 98 16.84 -6.58 7.66
N ILE A 99 15.56 -6.78 7.31
CA ILE A 99 15.05 -6.65 5.95
C ILE A 99 14.18 -5.40 5.90
N SER A 100 14.57 -4.45 5.05
CA SER A 100 13.84 -3.19 4.89
C SER A 100 12.64 -3.34 3.96
N THR A 101 12.80 -4.10 2.87
CA THR A 101 11.73 -4.35 1.92
C THR A 101 11.73 -5.82 1.50
N ASP A 102 10.55 -6.37 1.25
CA ASP A 102 10.38 -7.62 0.53
C ASP A 102 10.86 -7.49 -0.92
N PHE A 103 10.91 -8.60 -1.64
CA PHE A 103 11.26 -8.57 -3.06
C PHE A 103 10.20 -7.78 -3.85
N ASN A 104 10.66 -6.74 -4.53
CA ASN A 104 9.87 -5.97 -5.48
C ASN A 104 10.73 -5.65 -6.70
N GLU A 105 10.18 -5.89 -7.89
CA GLU A 105 10.90 -5.75 -9.16
C GLU A 105 12.22 -6.54 -9.21
N GLY A 106 12.28 -7.68 -8.49
CA GLY A 106 13.42 -8.61 -8.45
C GLY A 106 14.48 -8.30 -7.41
N ILE A 107 14.29 -7.28 -6.58
CA ILE A 107 15.29 -6.77 -5.61
C ILE A 107 14.67 -6.65 -4.23
N ALA A 108 15.43 -7.03 -3.19
CA ALA A 108 15.13 -6.73 -1.80
C ALA A 108 16.22 -5.84 -1.19
N VAL A 109 15.82 -5.04 -0.20
CA VAL A 109 16.74 -4.19 0.56
C VAL A 109 16.99 -4.82 1.92
N VAL A 110 18.25 -5.13 2.22
CA VAL A 110 18.67 -5.81 3.44
C VAL A 110 19.74 -5.02 4.17
N TYR A 111 19.70 -5.05 5.50
CA TYR A 111 20.74 -4.50 6.35
C TYR A 111 21.67 -5.61 6.82
N LYS A 112 22.97 -5.46 6.59
CA LYS A 112 24.02 -6.34 7.13
C LYS A 112 24.37 -5.99 8.57
N SER A 113 24.24 -4.71 8.91
CA SER A 113 24.44 -4.14 10.24
C SER A 113 23.57 -2.90 10.41
N SER A 114 23.64 -2.22 11.54
CA SER A 114 22.95 -0.92 11.74
C SER A 114 23.47 0.20 10.82
N GLU A 115 24.63 0.01 10.17
CA GLU A 115 25.35 1.04 9.41
C GLU A 115 25.56 0.68 7.93
N GLU A 116 25.22 -0.54 7.52
CA GLU A 116 25.46 -1.03 6.16
C GLU A 116 24.22 -1.75 5.63
N TRP A 117 23.78 -1.35 4.46
CA TRP A 117 22.67 -1.99 3.76
C TRP A 117 23.02 -2.31 2.31
N SER A 118 22.30 -3.23 1.71
CA SER A 118 22.56 -3.72 0.36
C SER A 118 21.28 -4.01 -0.40
N LEU A 119 21.41 -3.95 -1.72
CA LEU A 119 20.46 -4.52 -2.68
C LEU A 119 20.87 -5.95 -2.97
N ILE A 120 19.91 -6.88 -2.89
CA ILE A 120 20.15 -8.29 -3.21
C ILE A 120 19.15 -8.78 -4.27
N ASP A 121 19.60 -9.74 -5.09
CA ASP A 121 18.74 -10.49 -5.99
C ASP A 121 18.05 -11.66 -5.26
N LYS A 122 17.12 -12.34 -5.94
CA LYS A 122 16.36 -13.50 -5.41
C LYS A 122 17.22 -14.72 -5.06
N LYS A 123 18.51 -14.72 -5.39
CA LYS A 123 19.49 -15.74 -4.97
C LYS A 123 20.31 -15.30 -3.76
N GLY A 124 20.05 -14.11 -3.22
CA GLY A 124 20.82 -13.50 -2.17
C GLY A 124 22.17 -12.95 -2.63
N GLN A 125 22.37 -12.80 -3.96
CA GLN A 125 23.59 -12.19 -4.47
C GLN A 125 23.50 -10.68 -4.33
N GLU A 126 24.55 -10.08 -3.76
CA GLU A 126 24.64 -8.63 -3.62
C GLU A 126 24.77 -7.96 -4.98
N ILE A 127 23.88 -6.98 -5.23
CA ILE A 127 23.91 -6.13 -6.41
C ILE A 127 24.73 -4.86 -6.13
N ALA A 128 24.44 -4.22 -5.00
CA ALA A 128 25.12 -3.01 -4.54
C ALA A 128 25.10 -2.93 -3.03
N SER A 129 26.09 -2.23 -2.44
CA SER A 129 26.21 -2.02 -1.00
C SER A 129 26.40 -0.54 -0.70
N PHE A 130 25.80 -0.07 0.40
CA PHE A 130 25.78 1.32 0.81
C PHE A 130 26.10 1.42 2.30
N ASP A 131 26.73 2.53 2.67
CA ASP A 131 26.93 2.91 4.06
C ASP A 131 25.79 3.80 4.58
N ASN A 132 25.92 4.28 5.81
CA ASN A 132 24.91 5.10 6.49
C ASN A 132 24.75 6.53 5.93
N GLN A 133 25.58 6.97 4.96
CA GLN A 133 25.42 8.28 4.36
C GLN A 133 24.07 8.41 3.66
N PHE A 134 23.63 7.31 3.05
CA PHE A 134 22.29 7.21 2.45
C PHE A 134 21.52 6.07 3.09
N ARG A 135 20.25 6.30 3.34
CA ARG A 135 19.31 5.26 3.79
C ARG A 135 18.25 5.02 2.74
N PRO A 136 17.72 3.80 2.63
CA PRO A 136 16.55 3.56 1.79
C PRO A 136 15.42 4.50 2.17
N GLY A 137 14.62 4.89 1.21
CA GLY A 137 13.36 5.59 1.47
C GLY A 137 12.45 4.79 2.41
N PHE A 138 11.49 5.44 3.01
CA PHE A 138 10.60 4.82 4.00
C PHE A 138 9.79 3.69 3.35
N ASN A 139 10.20 2.44 3.57
CA ASN A 139 9.54 1.18 3.18
C ASN A 139 9.21 1.01 1.69
N ASP A 140 9.87 1.75 0.84
CA ASP A 140 9.45 1.91 -0.55
C ASP A 140 10.40 1.15 -1.47
N GLY A 141 10.56 -0.05 -1.53
CA GLY A 141 11.38 -0.79 -2.50
C GLY A 141 11.53 -0.09 -3.87
N PHE A 142 11.71 -0.82 -4.91
CA PHE A 142 11.77 -0.28 -6.27
C PHE A 142 10.36 -0.06 -6.84
N HIS A 143 10.13 1.12 -7.41
CA HIS A 143 8.93 1.45 -8.15
C HIS A 143 9.30 2.08 -9.49
N ASP A 144 8.77 1.53 -10.56
CA ASP A 144 9.14 1.95 -11.92
C ASP A 144 10.65 1.89 -12.19
N GLY A 145 11.37 0.96 -11.52
CA GLY A 145 12.81 0.79 -11.64
C GLY A 145 13.66 1.80 -10.88
N MET A 146 13.07 2.61 -10.00
CA MET A 146 13.72 3.62 -9.18
C MET A 146 13.42 3.36 -7.71
N MET A 147 14.39 3.64 -6.83
CA MET A 147 14.22 3.61 -5.38
C MET A 147 14.78 4.88 -4.76
N ALA A 148 14.05 5.47 -3.82
CA ALA A 148 14.50 6.64 -3.09
C ALA A 148 15.67 6.31 -2.15
N ILE A 149 16.62 7.24 -2.07
CA ILE A 149 17.68 7.27 -1.06
C ILE A 149 17.63 8.60 -0.32
N LEU A 150 17.75 8.55 0.99
CA LEU A 150 17.60 9.70 1.87
C LEU A 150 18.93 10.02 2.55
N ASN A 151 19.36 11.27 2.46
CA ASN A 151 20.44 11.82 3.27
C ASN A 151 19.82 12.65 4.41
N PHE A 152 19.81 12.08 5.63
CA PHE A 152 19.22 12.74 6.78
C PHE A 152 20.07 13.86 7.37
N ASP A 153 21.38 13.89 7.09
CA ASP A 153 22.26 14.96 7.58
C ASP A 153 21.95 16.29 6.89
N ASP A 154 21.58 16.22 5.60
CA ASP A 154 21.28 17.39 4.78
C ASP A 154 19.78 17.56 4.49
N ASP A 155 18.91 16.67 4.99
CA ASP A 155 17.47 16.59 4.66
C ASP A 155 17.23 16.51 3.15
N LYS A 156 17.97 15.65 2.44
CA LYS A 156 17.94 15.51 0.98
C LYS A 156 17.52 14.11 0.53
N GLU A 157 16.79 14.08 -0.58
CA GLU A 157 16.31 12.88 -1.26
C GLU A 157 16.97 12.79 -2.65
N GLY A 158 17.33 11.59 -3.04
CA GLY A 158 17.79 11.24 -4.39
C GLY A 158 17.25 9.88 -4.79
N TYR A 159 17.68 9.37 -5.95
CA TYR A 159 17.19 8.09 -6.46
C TYR A 159 18.30 7.25 -7.06
N ILE A 160 18.21 5.94 -6.83
CA ILE A 160 19.07 4.93 -7.47
C ILE A 160 18.26 4.06 -8.43
N ASP A 161 18.95 3.50 -9.42
CA ASP A 161 18.41 2.45 -10.29
C ASP A 161 18.63 1.04 -9.67
N LYS A 162 18.11 0.02 -10.35
CA LYS A 162 18.21 -1.39 -9.94
C LYS A 162 19.65 -1.93 -9.86
N THR A 163 20.62 -1.22 -10.39
CA THR A 163 22.05 -1.59 -10.30
C THR A 163 22.75 -0.88 -9.15
N GLY A 164 22.02 -0.03 -8.40
CA GLY A 164 22.56 0.77 -7.32
C GLY A 164 23.24 2.06 -7.75
N ASN A 165 23.17 2.42 -9.05
CA ASN A 165 23.73 3.70 -9.52
C ASN A 165 22.82 4.85 -9.13
N VAL A 166 23.38 5.93 -8.61
CA VAL A 166 22.66 7.17 -8.38
C VAL A 166 22.26 7.80 -9.73
N VAL A 167 20.95 7.86 -9.98
CA VAL A 167 20.37 8.47 -11.20
C VAL A 167 19.98 9.90 -10.93
N ILE A 168 19.34 10.16 -9.78
CA ILE A 168 19.01 11.49 -9.31
C ILE A 168 19.84 11.74 -8.06
N PRO A 169 20.78 12.69 -8.06
CA PRO A 169 21.57 13.03 -6.88
C PRO A 169 20.68 13.41 -5.70
N ALA A 170 21.12 13.12 -4.47
CA ALA A 170 20.40 13.48 -3.25
C ALA A 170 20.49 15.01 -3.00
N GLU A 171 19.79 15.76 -3.82
CA GLU A 171 19.74 17.24 -3.82
C GLU A 171 18.30 17.77 -3.68
N LEU A 172 17.29 16.87 -3.81
CA LEU A 172 15.89 17.23 -3.63
C LEU A 172 15.59 17.46 -2.15
N ASP A 173 14.89 18.53 -1.83
CA ASP A 173 14.65 18.95 -0.44
C ASP A 173 13.52 18.15 0.20
N MET A 174 13.82 17.36 1.24
CA MET A 174 12.81 16.59 1.97
C MET A 174 11.87 17.46 2.82
N LYS A 175 12.30 18.68 3.21
CA LYS A 175 11.49 19.60 4.02
C LYS A 175 10.26 20.15 3.32
N MET A 176 10.18 19.97 2.00
CA MET A 176 8.98 20.32 1.24
C MET A 176 7.81 19.37 1.49
N CYS A 177 8.02 18.36 2.32
CA CYS A 177 7.07 17.28 2.51
C CYS A 177 6.70 17.11 3.98
N ASN A 178 5.67 17.81 4.47
CA ASN A 178 5.08 17.56 5.79
C ASN A 178 3.97 16.50 5.68
N GLY A 179 4.32 15.21 5.75
CA GLY A 179 3.34 14.12 5.73
C GLY A 179 3.94 12.81 5.25
N PRO A 180 3.24 11.69 5.34
CA PRO A 180 3.64 10.43 4.73
C PRO A 180 3.54 10.59 3.21
N ILE A 181 4.66 10.95 2.59
CA ILE A 181 4.71 11.15 1.15
C ILE A 181 5.25 9.88 0.56
N SER A 182 4.50 9.34 -0.40
CA SER A 182 5.06 8.40 -1.34
C SER A 182 6.28 9.06 -1.98
N THR A 183 7.45 8.46 -1.78
CA THR A 183 8.68 8.82 -2.49
C THR A 183 8.79 8.07 -3.81
N ASN A 184 7.73 7.36 -4.21
CA ASN A 184 7.72 6.44 -5.33
C ASN A 184 7.51 7.14 -6.66
N PHE A 185 8.10 6.57 -7.69
CA PHE A 185 7.67 6.82 -9.06
C PHE A 185 6.39 6.04 -9.34
N SER A 186 5.40 6.72 -9.90
CA SER A 186 4.16 6.11 -10.37
C SER A 186 3.85 6.60 -11.78
N ASP A 187 3.56 5.64 -12.67
CA ASP A 187 3.31 5.96 -14.09
C ASP A 187 4.45 6.73 -14.77
N GLY A 188 5.70 6.56 -14.28
CA GLY A 188 6.91 7.19 -14.79
C GLY A 188 7.19 8.60 -14.27
N LEU A 189 6.39 9.12 -13.37
CA LEU A 189 6.55 10.42 -12.75
C LEU A 189 6.63 10.29 -11.23
N ARG A 190 7.40 11.20 -10.63
CA ARG A 190 7.47 11.39 -9.18
C ARG A 190 6.99 12.79 -8.85
N ARG A 191 6.15 12.94 -7.82
CA ARG A 191 5.64 14.22 -7.37
C ARG A 191 6.23 14.64 -6.03
N TRP A 192 6.26 15.93 -5.77
CA TRP A 192 6.32 16.48 -4.42
C TRP A 192 5.50 17.76 -4.33
N TYR A 193 5.12 18.13 -3.12
CA TYR A 193 4.36 19.34 -2.87
C TYR A 193 5.23 20.41 -2.23
N ASP A 194 5.28 21.58 -2.85
CA ASP A 194 5.96 22.77 -2.32
C ASP A 194 4.96 23.61 -1.52
N TYR A 195 5.02 23.51 -0.21
CA TYR A 195 4.15 24.28 0.69
C TYR A 195 4.32 25.78 0.57
N SER A 196 5.49 26.27 0.17
CA SER A 196 5.74 27.70 0.03
C SER A 196 5.03 28.31 -1.17
N SER A 197 4.96 27.58 -2.27
CA SER A 197 4.27 27.99 -3.50
C SER A 197 2.86 27.40 -3.62
N GLN A 198 2.48 26.46 -2.74
CA GLN A 198 1.24 25.68 -2.81
C GLN A 198 1.06 24.95 -4.14
N LYS A 199 2.15 24.39 -4.66
CA LYS A 199 2.16 23.66 -5.93
C LYS A 199 2.70 22.26 -5.79
N SER A 200 2.11 21.35 -6.54
CA SER A 200 2.69 20.05 -6.82
C SER A 200 3.59 20.09 -8.02
N ILE A 201 4.77 19.52 -7.89
CA ILE A 201 5.81 19.49 -8.91
C ILE A 201 6.05 18.04 -9.31
N PHE A 202 6.13 17.78 -10.61
CA PHE A 202 6.35 16.44 -11.15
C PHE A 202 7.66 16.38 -11.93
N ILE A 203 8.48 15.37 -11.63
CA ILE A 203 9.73 15.08 -12.35
C ILE A 203 9.66 13.71 -13.02
N ASP A 204 10.46 13.55 -14.08
CA ASP A 204 10.71 12.25 -14.68
C ASP A 204 11.87 11.51 -13.99
N LYS A 205 12.13 10.29 -14.44
CA LYS A 205 13.21 9.42 -13.90
C LYS A 205 14.63 9.97 -14.09
N THR A 206 14.80 11.07 -14.82
CA THR A 206 16.08 11.78 -14.95
C THR A 206 16.21 12.95 -13.98
N GLY A 207 15.19 13.19 -13.14
CA GLY A 207 15.12 14.35 -12.25
C GLY A 207 14.66 15.64 -12.93
N LYS A 208 14.30 15.56 -14.22
CA LYS A 208 13.85 16.74 -14.95
C LYS A 208 12.39 17.06 -14.61
N LYS A 209 12.13 18.32 -14.24
CA LYS A 209 10.77 18.83 -14.06
C LYS A 209 9.99 18.75 -15.38
N ILE A 210 8.85 18.07 -15.34
CA ILE A 210 7.94 17.91 -16.47
C ILE A 210 6.88 19.00 -16.44
N PHE A 211 6.20 19.16 -15.31
CA PHE A 211 5.24 20.25 -15.11
C PHE A 211 5.08 20.56 -13.61
N GLU A 212 4.34 21.60 -13.31
CA GLU A 212 3.79 21.90 -11.98
C GLU A 212 2.32 22.27 -12.12
N CYS A 213 1.54 22.00 -11.07
CA CYS A 213 0.16 22.43 -10.98
C CYS A 213 -0.11 23.05 -9.61
N GLU A 214 -1.07 23.96 -9.56
CA GLU A 214 -1.57 24.51 -8.30
C GLU A 214 -2.36 23.45 -7.53
N GLY A 215 -2.17 23.41 -6.19
CA GLY A 215 -2.83 22.47 -5.31
C GLY A 215 -1.98 21.23 -5.01
N GLU A 216 -2.49 20.43 -4.11
CA GLU A 216 -1.87 19.19 -3.66
C GLU A 216 -2.34 18.04 -4.55
N ALA A 217 -1.41 17.45 -5.30
CA ALA A 217 -1.68 16.32 -6.18
C ALA A 217 -1.43 14.99 -5.48
N GLU A 218 -2.08 13.94 -5.92
CA GLU A 218 -1.78 12.54 -5.64
C GLU A 218 -0.84 11.95 -6.72
N ASP A 219 -0.37 10.72 -6.50
CA ASP A 219 0.40 9.99 -7.48
C ASP A 219 -0.47 9.67 -8.70
N PHE A 220 0.17 9.50 -9.86
CA PHE A 220 -0.53 9.09 -11.06
C PHE A 220 -1.02 7.65 -10.95
N SER A 221 -2.27 7.43 -11.30
CA SER A 221 -2.83 6.11 -11.50
C SER A 221 -3.61 6.10 -12.83
N GLU A 222 -3.30 5.13 -13.68
CA GLU A 222 -3.89 5.02 -15.02
C GLU A 222 -3.79 6.30 -15.85
N GLY A 223 -2.71 7.07 -15.66
CA GLY A 223 -2.43 8.28 -16.42
C GLY A 223 -3.16 9.55 -15.96
N LEU A 224 -3.87 9.50 -14.84
CA LEU A 224 -4.51 10.65 -14.20
C LEU A 224 -4.03 10.78 -12.75
N ALA A 225 -3.88 12.01 -12.28
CA ALA A 225 -3.59 12.33 -10.88
C ALA A 225 -4.72 13.21 -10.31
N ALA A 226 -5.24 12.83 -9.16
CA ALA A 226 -6.14 13.68 -8.40
C ALA A 226 -5.37 14.91 -7.88
N VAL A 227 -5.97 16.08 -7.93
CA VAL A 227 -5.38 17.33 -7.43
C VAL A 227 -6.42 18.04 -6.57
N ARG A 228 -6.05 18.35 -5.33
CA ARG A 228 -6.85 19.14 -4.40
C ARG A 228 -6.46 20.61 -4.52
N LYS A 229 -7.40 21.46 -4.91
CA LYS A 229 -7.24 22.92 -4.92
C LYS A 229 -8.13 23.55 -3.88
N CYS A 230 -7.60 24.52 -3.13
CA CYS A 230 -8.38 25.30 -2.18
C CYS A 230 -8.56 26.72 -2.69
N PHE A 231 -9.80 27.21 -2.65
CA PHE A 231 -10.20 28.52 -3.13
C PHE A 231 -10.63 29.37 -1.94
N THR A 232 -10.15 30.62 -1.86
CA THR A 232 -10.62 31.57 -0.86
C THR A 232 -11.99 32.10 -1.29
N LEU A 233 -12.96 32.02 -0.39
CA LEU A 233 -14.29 32.57 -0.58
C LEU A 233 -14.37 34.03 -0.14
N ASP A 234 -15.46 34.74 -0.52
CA ASP A 234 -15.66 36.17 -0.23
C ASP A 234 -15.71 36.50 1.29
N ASN A 235 -15.89 35.50 2.14
CA ASN A 235 -15.97 35.63 3.62
C ASN A 235 -14.66 35.23 4.32
N ASP A 236 -13.55 35.09 3.60
CA ASP A 236 -12.27 34.58 4.06
C ASP A 236 -12.27 33.08 4.48
N ASP A 237 -13.34 32.33 4.22
CA ASP A 237 -13.36 30.87 4.34
C ASP A 237 -12.65 30.22 3.15
N PHE A 238 -12.29 28.95 3.30
CA PHE A 238 -11.67 28.16 2.23
C PHE A 238 -12.60 27.02 1.81
N GLU A 239 -12.69 26.83 0.52
CA GLU A 239 -13.36 25.70 -0.09
C GLU A 239 -12.37 24.91 -0.94
N CYS A 240 -12.20 23.63 -0.63
CA CYS A 240 -11.29 22.77 -1.39
C CYS A 240 -12.10 21.85 -2.31
N ARG A 241 -11.61 21.70 -3.55
CA ARG A 241 -12.19 20.82 -4.56
C ARG A 241 -11.11 19.96 -5.20
N ILE A 242 -11.51 18.75 -5.58
CA ILE A 242 -10.66 17.80 -6.28
C ILE A 242 -11.08 17.74 -7.75
N GLY A 243 -10.10 17.76 -8.62
CA GLY A 243 -10.18 17.49 -10.05
C GLY A 243 -9.04 16.59 -10.47
N PHE A 244 -8.90 16.32 -11.76
CA PHE A 244 -7.83 15.44 -12.24
C PHE A 244 -7.05 16.07 -13.38
N VAL A 245 -5.74 15.85 -13.36
CA VAL A 245 -4.82 16.28 -14.40
C VAL A 245 -4.19 15.08 -15.11
N ASP A 246 -3.80 15.27 -16.35
CA ASP A 246 -3.00 14.32 -17.12
C ASP A 246 -1.49 14.52 -16.89
N LYS A 247 -0.67 13.66 -17.49
CA LYS A 247 0.80 13.71 -17.40
C LYS A 247 1.45 14.95 -18.03
N THR A 248 0.67 15.83 -18.64
CA THR A 248 1.13 17.14 -19.11
C THR A 248 0.78 18.28 -18.15
N GLY A 249 0.02 17.97 -17.08
CA GLY A 249 -0.52 18.94 -16.14
C GLY A 249 -1.81 19.60 -16.61
N SER A 250 -2.40 19.12 -17.73
CA SER A 250 -3.66 19.64 -18.25
C SER A 250 -4.84 19.08 -17.45
N GLU A 251 -5.78 19.95 -17.07
CA GLU A 251 -7.04 19.54 -16.45
C GLU A 251 -7.86 18.66 -17.40
N VAL A 252 -8.18 17.44 -16.95
CA VAL A 252 -9.02 16.47 -17.67
C VAL A 252 -10.40 16.39 -17.04
N ILE A 253 -10.46 16.37 -15.71
CA ILE A 253 -11.72 16.35 -14.96
C ILE A 253 -11.76 17.60 -14.08
N PRO A 254 -12.80 18.44 -14.21
CA PRO A 254 -12.92 19.69 -13.47
C PRO A 254 -12.93 19.56 -11.95
N PHE A 255 -12.49 20.60 -11.24
CA PHE A 255 -12.45 20.66 -9.78
C PHE A 255 -13.84 20.83 -9.18
N THR A 256 -14.59 19.73 -9.11
CA THR A 256 -16.00 19.70 -8.66
C THR A 256 -16.26 18.75 -7.51
N PHE A 257 -15.31 17.85 -7.19
CA PHE A 257 -15.50 16.85 -6.15
C PHE A 257 -15.02 17.38 -4.79
N THR A 258 -15.74 17.02 -3.73
CA THR A 258 -15.33 17.26 -2.33
C THR A 258 -14.29 16.24 -1.90
N HIS A 259 -14.43 14.98 -2.36
CA HIS A 259 -13.50 13.89 -2.14
C HIS A 259 -13.35 13.08 -3.44
N ALA A 260 -12.13 12.54 -3.66
CA ALA A 260 -11.89 11.57 -4.72
C ALA A 260 -10.66 10.72 -4.37
N GLY A 261 -10.67 9.47 -4.82
CA GLY A 261 -9.52 8.55 -4.77
C GLY A 261 -8.71 8.59 -6.05
N HIS A 262 -8.15 7.45 -6.40
CA HIS A 262 -7.40 7.23 -7.65
C HIS A 262 -8.14 6.26 -8.57
N PHE A 263 -7.79 6.26 -9.85
CA PHE A 263 -8.40 5.37 -10.84
C PHE A 263 -7.84 3.96 -10.73
N VAL A 264 -8.74 2.97 -10.64
CA VAL A 264 -8.45 1.55 -10.74
C VAL A 264 -9.46 0.89 -11.67
N ASP A 265 -9.00 0.14 -12.66
CA ASP A 265 -9.86 -0.50 -13.67
C ASP A 265 -10.83 0.47 -14.35
N GLY A 266 -10.39 1.73 -14.57
CA GLY A 266 -11.14 2.79 -15.24
C GLY A 266 -12.19 3.49 -14.39
N LEU A 267 -12.31 3.16 -13.11
CA LEU A 267 -13.24 3.76 -12.15
C LEU A 267 -12.50 4.40 -10.98
N CYS A 268 -13.05 5.47 -10.44
CA CYS A 268 -12.52 6.16 -9.28
C CYS A 268 -13.67 6.53 -8.34
N TRP A 269 -13.54 6.26 -7.04
CA TRP A 269 -14.46 6.78 -6.05
C TRP A 269 -14.41 8.30 -6.00
N ALA A 270 -15.57 8.95 -6.01
CA ALA A 270 -15.66 10.40 -5.89
C ALA A 270 -16.95 10.82 -5.16
N GLU A 271 -16.91 12.02 -4.59
CA GLU A 271 -18.01 12.61 -3.86
C GLU A 271 -18.20 14.09 -4.23
N THR A 272 -19.46 14.51 -4.29
CA THR A 272 -19.89 15.91 -4.32
C THR A 272 -20.78 16.14 -3.10
N GLU A 273 -21.28 17.38 -2.86
CA GLU A 273 -22.22 17.64 -1.74
C GLU A 273 -23.47 16.76 -1.76
N ASN A 274 -23.84 16.24 -2.92
CA ASN A 274 -25.15 15.56 -3.09
C ASN A 274 -25.04 14.11 -3.54
N THR A 275 -23.87 13.67 -4.00
CA THR A 275 -23.71 12.36 -4.65
C THR A 275 -22.35 11.80 -4.35
N CYS A 276 -22.30 10.52 -3.99
CA CYS A 276 -21.07 9.74 -3.91
C CYS A 276 -21.18 8.44 -4.70
N GLY A 277 -20.04 7.93 -5.15
CA GLY A 277 -19.97 6.71 -5.93
C GLY A 277 -18.73 6.66 -6.83
N PHE A 278 -18.83 5.91 -7.91
CA PHE A 278 -17.70 5.75 -8.83
C PHE A 278 -17.91 6.55 -10.11
N ILE A 279 -16.90 7.33 -10.46
CA ILE A 279 -16.83 8.09 -11.72
C ILE A 279 -15.95 7.37 -12.73
N ASN A 280 -16.24 7.61 -14.02
CA ASN A 280 -15.38 7.20 -15.12
C ASN A 280 -14.31 8.27 -15.42
N ARG A 281 -13.47 8.01 -16.43
CA ARG A 281 -12.37 8.91 -16.82
C ARG A 281 -12.80 10.25 -17.42
N GLU A 282 -14.09 10.43 -17.74
CA GLU A 282 -14.70 11.72 -18.12
C GLU A 282 -15.26 12.49 -16.92
N GLY A 283 -15.12 11.94 -15.68
CA GLY A 283 -15.65 12.55 -14.45
C GLY A 283 -17.15 12.37 -14.26
N LYS A 284 -17.77 11.44 -14.97
CA LYS A 284 -19.20 11.16 -14.86
C LYS A 284 -19.44 9.99 -13.92
N PHE A 285 -20.39 10.13 -13.00
CA PHE A 285 -20.82 9.03 -12.17
C PHE A 285 -21.42 7.90 -13.02
N GLU A 286 -20.83 6.71 -12.92
CA GLU A 286 -21.36 5.47 -13.50
C GLU A 286 -22.10 4.64 -12.47
N LEU A 287 -21.63 4.65 -11.23
CA LEU A 287 -22.23 3.94 -10.12
C LEU A 287 -22.49 4.92 -8.99
N THR A 288 -23.74 5.01 -8.56
CA THR A 288 -24.16 5.82 -7.42
C THR A 288 -25.06 5.00 -6.50
N GLY A 289 -25.10 5.35 -5.23
CA GLY A 289 -25.92 4.67 -4.24
C GLY A 289 -26.07 5.48 -2.96
N ASP A 290 -26.82 4.93 -2.02
CA ASP A 290 -26.95 5.50 -0.68
C ASP A 290 -25.71 5.16 0.17
N TYR A 291 -24.55 5.59 -0.33
CA TYR A 291 -23.24 5.39 0.31
C TYR A 291 -22.83 6.62 1.10
N LYS A 292 -21.81 6.47 1.94
CA LYS A 292 -21.08 7.59 2.54
C LYS A 292 -19.58 7.36 2.42
N THR A 293 -18.85 8.43 2.25
CA THR A 293 -17.38 8.41 2.34
C THR A 293 -16.96 8.37 3.79
N LEU A 294 -15.92 7.60 4.09
CA LEU A 294 -15.28 7.61 5.39
C LEU A 294 -14.25 8.72 5.40
N VAL A 295 -14.54 9.78 6.12
CA VAL A 295 -13.57 10.81 6.44
C VAL A 295 -12.98 10.45 7.80
N LEU A 296 -11.69 10.21 7.88
CA LEU A 296 -10.98 10.13 9.15
C LEU A 296 -10.99 11.52 9.78
N ASP A 297 -11.41 11.61 11.04
CA ASP A 297 -11.78 12.84 11.74
C ASP A 297 -10.71 13.95 11.65
N GLU A 298 -11.14 15.21 11.68
CA GLU A 298 -10.37 16.44 11.36
C GLU A 298 -9.14 16.73 12.27
N GLY A 299 -8.77 15.81 13.17
CA GLY A 299 -7.69 16.00 14.17
C GLY A 299 -6.32 15.44 13.80
N ILE A 300 -6.17 14.71 12.69
CA ILE A 300 -4.89 14.10 12.32
C ILE A 300 -4.18 15.02 11.31
N GLU A 301 -3.05 15.59 11.72
CA GLU A 301 -2.17 16.44 10.89
C GLU A 301 -1.59 15.76 9.62
N CYS A 302 -2.02 14.55 9.31
CA CYS A 302 -1.60 13.74 8.16
C CYS A 302 -2.61 13.79 7.02
N GLY A 303 -3.05 14.98 6.63
CA GLY A 303 -3.91 15.20 5.45
C GLY A 303 -5.23 14.40 5.51
N ASN A 304 -6.35 15.07 5.45
CA ASN A 304 -7.71 14.50 5.36
C ASN A 304 -7.89 13.69 4.06
N TYR A 305 -7.25 12.51 3.96
CA TYR A 305 -7.50 11.62 2.83
C TYR A 305 -8.61 10.64 3.23
N PRO A 306 -9.78 10.73 2.58
CA PRO A 306 -10.84 9.77 2.80
C PRO A 306 -10.34 8.39 2.32
N LEU A 307 -10.71 7.36 3.07
CA LEU A 307 -10.55 5.99 2.59
C LEU A 307 -11.55 5.78 1.44
N CYS A 308 -11.04 5.82 0.23
CA CYS A 308 -11.83 5.67 -0.97
C CYS A 308 -11.88 4.20 -1.40
N PRO A 309 -13.07 3.61 -1.56
CA PRO A 309 -13.20 2.26 -2.10
C PRO A 309 -12.58 2.14 -3.49
N THR A 310 -11.96 1.00 -3.76
CA THR A 310 -11.48 0.63 -5.09
C THR A 310 -12.08 -0.69 -5.53
N PHE A 311 -12.14 -0.94 -6.84
CA PHE A 311 -12.50 -2.26 -7.33
C PHE A 311 -11.28 -3.17 -7.35
N SER A 312 -11.34 -4.24 -6.57
CA SER A 312 -10.36 -5.32 -6.61
C SER A 312 -11.07 -6.63 -6.92
N GLU A 313 -10.56 -7.37 -7.90
CA GLU A 313 -11.16 -8.62 -8.39
C GLU A 313 -12.66 -8.47 -8.74
N GLY A 314 -13.07 -7.26 -9.16
CA GLY A 314 -14.44 -6.96 -9.60
C GLY A 314 -15.44 -6.69 -8.48
N LEU A 315 -15.00 -6.61 -7.24
CA LEU A 315 -15.79 -6.20 -6.07
C LEU A 315 -15.15 -4.97 -5.41
N ALA A 316 -15.99 -4.08 -4.86
CA ALA A 316 -15.54 -2.96 -4.04
C ALA A 316 -16.32 -2.95 -2.73
N TRP A 317 -15.64 -2.76 -1.61
CA TRP A 317 -16.32 -2.49 -0.35
C TRP A 317 -16.90 -1.07 -0.40
N VAL A 318 -18.07 -0.88 0.19
CA VAL A 318 -18.70 0.44 0.32
C VAL A 318 -19.39 0.51 1.68
N CYS A 319 -19.46 1.73 2.22
CA CYS A 319 -20.19 2.02 3.46
C CYS A 319 -21.57 2.63 3.13
N ASN A 320 -22.65 2.08 3.66
CA ASN A 320 -23.97 2.65 3.49
C ASN A 320 -24.22 3.80 4.49
N LYS A 321 -25.36 4.50 4.36
CA LYS A 321 -25.73 5.62 5.25
C LYS A 321 -25.89 5.23 6.73
N ASP A 322 -26.14 3.94 7.00
CA ASP A 322 -26.25 3.41 8.37
C ASP A 322 -24.89 3.11 9.00
N GLY A 323 -23.78 3.35 8.28
CA GLY A 323 -22.42 3.06 8.75
C GLY A 323 -22.02 1.61 8.64
N LYS A 324 -22.76 0.80 7.87
CA LYS A 324 -22.44 -0.61 7.65
C LYS A 324 -21.72 -0.81 6.32
N PHE A 325 -20.79 -1.75 6.30
CA PHE A 325 -20.00 -2.10 5.14
C PHE A 325 -20.52 -3.37 4.49
N GLY A 326 -20.41 -3.42 3.17
CA GLY A 326 -20.73 -4.54 2.31
C GLY A 326 -19.98 -4.39 1.00
N TYR A 327 -20.22 -5.29 0.04
CA TYR A 327 -19.53 -5.25 -1.24
C TYR A 327 -20.53 -5.16 -2.41
N ILE A 328 -20.14 -4.37 -3.41
CA ILE A 328 -20.85 -4.23 -4.68
C ILE A 328 -19.99 -4.72 -5.83
N ASP A 329 -20.63 -5.15 -6.91
CA ASP A 329 -19.98 -5.41 -8.19
C ASP A 329 -19.93 -4.14 -9.08
N LYS A 330 -19.27 -4.23 -10.23
CA LYS A 330 -19.15 -3.13 -11.21
C LYS A 330 -20.47 -2.72 -11.86
N THR A 331 -21.59 -3.38 -11.55
CA THR A 331 -22.94 -2.96 -11.95
C THR A 331 -23.66 -2.19 -10.85
N GLY A 332 -23.05 -2.05 -9.67
CA GLY A 332 -23.64 -1.46 -8.48
C GLY A 332 -24.55 -2.42 -7.69
N LYS A 333 -24.59 -3.71 -8.10
CA LYS A 333 -25.38 -4.72 -7.38
C LYS A 333 -24.64 -5.11 -6.09
N VAL A 334 -25.37 -5.10 -4.97
CA VAL A 334 -24.86 -5.63 -3.69
C VAL A 334 -24.67 -7.14 -3.81
N VAL A 335 -23.41 -7.59 -3.69
CA VAL A 335 -23.01 -9.01 -3.70
C VAL A 335 -22.93 -9.52 -2.28
N ILE A 336 -22.25 -8.78 -1.39
CA ILE A 336 -22.18 -9.11 0.02
C ILE A 336 -22.96 -8.05 0.80
N PRO A 337 -24.01 -8.46 1.56
CA PRO A 337 -24.88 -7.54 2.27
C PRO A 337 -24.15 -6.63 3.25
N PHE A 338 -24.69 -5.43 3.48
CA PHE A 338 -24.21 -4.47 4.47
C PHE A 338 -24.41 -4.99 5.89
N ARG A 339 -23.36 -5.56 6.48
CA ARG A 339 -23.43 -6.18 7.80
C ARG A 339 -22.21 -5.94 8.68
N TYR A 340 -21.07 -5.52 8.12
CA TYR A 340 -19.86 -5.28 8.87
C TYR A 340 -19.88 -3.86 9.44
N GLU A 341 -19.38 -3.68 10.66
CA GLU A 341 -19.36 -2.40 11.37
C GLU A 341 -17.94 -2.00 11.70
N SER A 342 -17.58 -0.72 11.46
CA SER A 342 -16.29 -0.19 11.89
C SER A 342 -16.21 -0.13 13.41
N HIS A 343 -15.01 -0.31 13.94
CA HIS A 343 -14.71 0.01 15.32
C HIS A 343 -14.20 1.45 15.37
N TYR A 344 -14.92 2.30 16.12
CA TYR A 344 -14.45 3.61 16.53
C TYR A 344 -14.19 3.50 18.02
N ASP A 345 -12.94 3.67 18.44
CA ASP A 345 -12.58 3.77 19.83
C ASP A 345 -12.75 5.23 20.24
N GLU A 346 -13.77 5.51 21.04
CA GLU A 346 -14.05 6.86 21.54
C GLU A 346 -12.93 7.40 22.47
N ASP A 347 -12.06 6.53 23.00
CA ASP A 347 -10.97 6.87 23.90
C ASP A 347 -9.61 7.08 23.19
N SER A 348 -9.47 6.55 21.98
CA SER A 348 -8.31 6.80 21.12
C SER A 348 -8.72 7.70 19.96
N GLU A 349 -8.49 8.97 20.05
CA GLU A 349 -8.76 9.96 18.98
C GLU A 349 -8.11 9.63 17.62
N LEU A 350 -7.70 8.36 17.34
CA LEU A 350 -6.72 8.09 16.30
C LEU A 350 -7.06 7.01 15.26
N PHE A 351 -8.02 6.09 15.45
CA PHE A 351 -8.18 4.99 14.46
C PHE A 351 -9.62 4.53 14.26
N VAL A 352 -10.09 4.66 13.02
CA VAL A 352 -11.20 3.85 12.51
C VAL A 352 -10.61 2.57 11.93
N THR A 353 -10.81 1.42 12.58
CA THR A 353 -10.50 0.14 11.94
C THR A 353 -11.57 -0.14 10.88
N ILE A 354 -11.16 -0.22 9.62
CA ILE A 354 -12.05 -0.61 8.53
C ILE A 354 -12.40 -2.09 8.74
N PRO A 355 -13.70 -2.46 8.75
CA PRO A 355 -14.08 -3.84 8.99
C PRO A 355 -13.96 -4.74 7.75
N CYS A 356 -13.69 -4.16 6.58
CA CYS A 356 -13.64 -4.83 5.28
C CYS A 356 -12.50 -4.29 4.44
N TYR A 357 -11.76 -5.18 3.79
CA TYR A 357 -10.62 -4.86 2.93
C TYR A 357 -10.87 -5.35 1.50
N ASP A 358 -10.00 -4.97 0.57
CA ASP A 358 -10.12 -5.37 -0.82
C ASP A 358 -9.94 -6.89 -1.01
N PHE A 359 -10.51 -7.43 -2.08
CA PHE A 359 -10.34 -8.83 -2.45
C PHE A 359 -8.99 -9.05 -3.12
N HIS A 360 -8.23 -10.01 -2.59
CA HIS A 360 -6.97 -10.46 -3.16
C HIS A 360 -6.91 -11.98 -3.14
N GLY A 361 -6.57 -12.61 -4.26
CA GLY A 361 -6.49 -14.07 -4.36
C GLY A 361 -7.79 -14.80 -4.01
N GLY A 362 -8.94 -14.15 -4.23
CA GLY A 362 -10.27 -14.69 -3.97
C GLY A 362 -10.80 -14.52 -2.55
N LEU A 363 -10.00 -13.97 -1.64
CA LEU A 363 -10.42 -13.68 -0.26
C LEU A 363 -10.33 -12.19 0.07
N ALA A 364 -11.23 -11.72 0.93
CA ALA A 364 -11.11 -10.41 1.56
C ALA A 364 -10.95 -10.58 3.06
N ARG A 365 -10.02 -9.83 3.63
CA ARG A 365 -9.83 -9.73 5.07
C ARG A 365 -10.99 -8.95 5.69
N ILE A 366 -11.46 -9.41 6.82
CA ILE A 366 -12.47 -8.73 7.65
C ILE A 366 -11.94 -8.58 9.07
N CYS A 367 -12.44 -7.58 9.79
CA CYS A 367 -12.14 -7.36 11.20
C CYS A 367 -13.44 -7.38 12.00
N ASP A 368 -13.49 -8.17 13.07
CA ASP A 368 -14.61 -8.21 14.00
C ASP A 368 -14.51 -7.08 15.04
N LYS A 369 -15.52 -6.23 15.10
CA LYS A 369 -15.58 -5.05 15.97
C LYS A 369 -15.40 -5.37 17.47
N ALA A 370 -15.89 -6.52 17.93
CA ALA A 370 -15.92 -6.83 19.35
C ALA A 370 -14.61 -7.44 19.86
N THR A 371 -13.92 -8.18 18.99
CA THR A 371 -12.68 -8.89 19.34
C THR A 371 -11.43 -8.24 18.76
N GLU A 372 -11.59 -7.30 17.80
CA GLU A 372 -10.52 -6.70 17.01
C GLU A 372 -9.67 -7.71 16.25
N LYS A 373 -10.19 -8.94 16.09
CA LYS A 373 -9.50 -10.00 15.37
C LYS A 373 -9.88 -10.05 13.92
N TYR A 374 -8.93 -10.51 13.11
CA TYR A 374 -9.08 -10.65 11.68
C TYR A 374 -9.55 -12.03 11.28
N GLY A 375 -10.34 -12.08 10.23
CA GLY A 375 -10.81 -13.29 9.54
C GLY A 375 -10.82 -13.06 8.03
N PHE A 376 -11.32 -14.04 7.28
CA PHE A 376 -11.37 -13.95 5.82
C PHE A 376 -12.69 -14.50 5.30
N ILE A 377 -13.22 -13.81 4.29
CA ILE A 377 -14.43 -14.19 3.56
C ILE A 377 -14.13 -14.45 2.09
N ASP A 378 -14.92 -15.33 1.49
CA ASP A 378 -14.94 -15.55 0.04
C ASP A 378 -15.78 -14.48 -0.69
N ARG A 379 -15.83 -14.57 -2.01
CA ARG A 379 -16.54 -13.60 -2.87
C ARG A 379 -18.07 -13.66 -2.72
N GLU A 380 -18.62 -14.71 -2.13
CA GLU A 380 -20.03 -14.88 -1.79
C GLU A 380 -20.32 -14.35 -0.36
N GLY A 381 -19.28 -14.00 0.40
CA GLY A 381 -19.37 -13.51 1.76
C GLY A 381 -19.46 -14.60 2.81
N ASN A 382 -19.09 -15.86 2.48
CA ASN A 382 -18.96 -16.92 3.45
C ASN A 382 -17.62 -16.79 4.18
N GLU A 383 -17.63 -17.04 5.49
CA GLU A 383 -16.41 -17.08 6.28
C GLU A 383 -15.59 -18.33 5.91
N VAL A 384 -14.40 -18.11 5.31
CA VAL A 384 -13.40 -19.16 5.10
C VAL A 384 -12.57 -19.35 6.37
N PHE A 385 -12.24 -18.24 7.02
CA PHE A 385 -11.63 -18.22 8.34
C PHE A 385 -12.42 -17.25 9.24
N PRO A 386 -12.97 -17.72 10.37
CA PRO A 386 -13.59 -16.82 11.34
C PRO A 386 -12.58 -15.85 11.92
N CYS A 387 -13.05 -14.72 12.47
CA CYS A 387 -12.19 -13.71 13.07
C CYS A 387 -11.51 -14.25 14.34
N GLN A 388 -10.24 -14.63 14.23
CA GLN A 388 -9.45 -15.28 15.26
C GLN A 388 -7.98 -14.89 15.27
N PHE A 389 -7.51 -14.19 14.25
CA PHE A 389 -6.11 -13.80 14.11
C PHE A 389 -5.89 -12.41 14.74
N GLU A 390 -4.80 -12.24 15.50
CA GLU A 390 -4.39 -10.96 16.06
C GLU A 390 -3.93 -10.00 14.98
N SER A 391 -3.28 -10.55 13.94
CA SER A 391 -2.79 -9.81 12.78
C SER A 391 -3.03 -10.64 11.52
N ALA A 392 -3.30 -9.98 10.41
CA ALA A 392 -3.44 -10.61 9.11
C ALA A 392 -3.10 -9.60 8.01
N GLU A 393 -2.46 -10.07 6.95
CA GLU A 393 -2.26 -9.31 5.72
C GLU A 393 -3.19 -9.82 4.62
N ASP A 394 -3.31 -9.04 3.55
CA ASP A 394 -4.09 -9.47 2.39
C ASP A 394 -3.41 -10.64 1.67
N MET A 395 -4.18 -11.38 0.90
CA MET A 395 -3.64 -12.48 0.12
C MET A 395 -2.62 -11.97 -0.90
N SER A 396 -1.43 -12.54 -0.87
CA SER A 396 -0.41 -12.32 -1.89
C SER A 396 0.06 -13.66 -2.44
N GLU A 397 0.05 -13.79 -3.77
CA GLU A 397 0.51 -14.99 -4.47
C GLU A 397 -0.11 -16.31 -3.99
N GLY A 398 -1.38 -16.23 -3.54
CA GLY A 398 -2.18 -17.38 -3.10
C GLY A 398 -2.05 -17.73 -1.63
N LEU A 399 -1.31 -16.94 -0.85
CA LEU A 399 -1.14 -17.08 0.60
C LEU A 399 -1.36 -15.74 1.31
N ALA A 400 -1.85 -15.77 2.55
CA ALA A 400 -1.81 -14.64 3.46
C ALA A 400 -1.03 -15.01 4.71
N ILE A 401 -0.21 -14.07 5.21
CA ILE A 401 0.42 -14.20 6.51
C ILE A 401 -0.59 -13.82 7.59
N VAL A 402 -0.64 -14.58 8.67
CA VAL A 402 -1.51 -14.35 9.82
C VAL A 402 -0.74 -14.60 11.11
N GLU A 403 -1.16 -13.93 12.18
CA GLU A 403 -0.62 -14.14 13.52
C GLU A 403 -1.71 -14.68 14.44
N ARG A 404 -1.36 -15.70 15.24
CA ARG A 404 -2.23 -16.27 16.27
C ARG A 404 -1.40 -16.70 17.47
N ASP A 405 -1.79 -16.26 18.66
CA ASP A 405 -1.11 -16.58 19.92
C ASP A 405 0.41 -16.31 19.88
N GLY A 406 0.80 -15.18 19.21
CA GLY A 406 2.19 -14.76 19.04
C GLY A 406 3.00 -15.65 18.07
N GLN A 407 2.34 -16.43 17.23
CA GLN A 407 2.97 -17.25 16.19
C GLN A 407 2.50 -16.79 14.81
N TYR A 408 3.44 -16.69 13.89
CA TYR A 408 3.16 -16.41 12.48
C TYR A 408 2.92 -17.69 11.70
N GLY A 409 2.03 -17.63 10.74
CA GLY A 409 1.72 -18.72 9.84
C GLY A 409 1.03 -18.25 8.57
N PHE A 410 0.79 -19.17 7.66
CA PHE A 410 0.15 -18.89 6.38
C PHE A 410 -1.21 -19.57 6.27
N ILE A 411 -2.12 -18.91 5.56
CA ILE A 411 -3.38 -19.47 5.11
C ILE A 411 -3.47 -19.42 3.59
N ASP A 412 -4.25 -20.31 2.99
CA ASP A 412 -4.60 -20.28 1.57
C ASP A 412 -6.11 -20.05 1.35
N ALA A 413 -6.49 -19.73 0.11
CA ALA A 413 -7.89 -19.49 -0.24
C ALA A 413 -8.78 -20.77 -0.19
N LYS A 414 -8.20 -21.96 0.04
CA LYS A 414 -8.94 -23.23 0.17
C LYS A 414 -9.31 -23.54 1.62
N GLY A 415 -8.91 -22.70 2.57
CA GLY A 415 -9.15 -22.91 4.00
C GLY A 415 -8.04 -23.71 4.70
N ASN A 416 -6.90 -23.97 4.02
CA ASN A 416 -5.75 -24.59 4.68
C ASN A 416 -4.98 -23.55 5.49
N CYS A 417 -4.41 -24.00 6.62
CA CYS A 417 -3.64 -23.15 7.52
C CYS A 417 -2.42 -23.92 8.03
N THR A 418 -1.31 -23.22 8.22
CA THR A 418 -0.08 -23.81 8.80
C THR A 418 -0.15 -24.00 10.31
N PHE A 419 -1.16 -23.44 10.99
CA PHE A 419 -1.43 -23.69 12.41
C PHE A 419 -2.25 -24.97 12.62
N ASP A 420 -2.10 -25.55 13.81
CA ASP A 420 -3.03 -26.55 14.30
C ASP A 420 -4.32 -25.87 14.77
N MET A 421 -5.33 -25.83 13.90
CA MET A 421 -6.63 -25.17 14.16
C MET A 421 -7.49 -25.90 15.19
N SER A 422 -7.06 -27.05 15.68
CA SER A 422 -7.79 -27.84 16.68
C SER A 422 -7.50 -27.46 18.15
N LYS A 423 -6.55 -26.55 18.36
CA LYS A 423 -6.15 -26.07 19.69
C LYS A 423 -6.73 -24.74 20.03
#